data_4754235a5c21559fc2abb6033397a8eb
#
_entry.id   4754235a5c21559fc2abb6033397a8eb
#
_cell.length_a   1.000
_cell.length_b   1.000
_cell.length_c   1.000
_cell.angle_alpha   90.00
_cell.angle_beta   90.00
_cell.angle_gamma   90.00
#
_symmetry.space_group_name_H-M   'P 1'
#
loop_
_entity.id
_entity.type
_entity.pdbx_description
1 polymer ?
#
loop_
_entity_poly.entity_id
_entity_poly.type
_entity_poly.pdbx_seq_one_letter_code
_entity_poly.pdbx_strand_id
1 'polypeptide(L)'
;TKIEDGKEIRPLVSLVMNFTKPTETAPSLLTFDELETFLHEFGHALHGMLGEGKYESQTGTNVYRDFVELPSQLMENWATEKEFLDLWAVHYETGEPMPAEIVDRIVAAQNYLAAYANVRQLSFGMTDMAWHTLTEPFEGDVEQFEAVSMAPTQVLPVVSGTAMAPAFGHIFSGGYAAGYYGYKWAEVLEADAFSLFKEKGIFNREVSGSFRENILSKGGTEPVSYTHLTLPTIR
;
A
#
# COMPACT_ATOMS: atom_id res chain seq x y z
N THR A 1 9.62 0.26 18.46
CA THR A 1 10.64 0.59 19.49
C THR A 1 11.91 -0.21 19.28
N LYS A 2 13.01 0.21 19.88
CA LYS A 2 14.27 -0.54 20.02
C LYS A 2 14.76 -0.47 21.47
N ILE A 3 15.67 -1.36 21.83
CA ILE A 3 16.35 -1.31 23.12
C ILE A 3 17.79 -0.79 22.90
N GLU A 4 18.14 0.32 23.55
CA GLU A 4 19.47 0.92 23.52
C GLU A 4 19.90 1.20 24.96
N ASP A 5 21.06 0.70 25.37
CA ASP A 5 21.59 0.78 26.75
C ASP A 5 20.55 0.32 27.82
N GLY A 6 19.78 -0.70 27.53
CA GLY A 6 18.74 -1.24 28.40
C GLY A 6 17.49 -0.39 28.53
N LYS A 7 17.35 0.65 27.72
CA LYS A 7 16.18 1.52 27.70
C LYS A 7 15.38 1.34 26.41
N GLU A 8 14.08 1.41 26.53
CA GLU A 8 13.19 1.43 25.39
C GLU A 8 13.20 2.82 24.71
N ILE A 9 13.55 2.84 23.42
CA ILE A 9 13.56 4.04 22.59
C ILE A 9 12.39 3.96 21.61
N ARG A 10 11.49 4.93 21.69
CA ARG A 10 10.35 5.07 20.77
C ARG A 10 10.81 5.62 19.42
N PRO A 11 10.24 5.17 18.30
CA PRO A 11 10.57 5.71 17.00
C PRO A 11 10.03 7.12 16.81
N LEU A 12 10.71 7.91 15.98
CA LEU A 12 10.17 9.12 15.38
C LEU A 12 9.76 8.77 13.95
N VAL A 13 8.51 9.03 13.63
CA VAL A 13 7.95 8.74 12.29
C VAL A 13 7.42 10.04 11.71
N SER A 14 7.76 10.32 10.45
CA SER A 14 7.22 11.45 9.70
C SER A 14 6.56 10.95 8.41
N LEU A 15 5.44 11.54 8.06
CA LEU A 15 4.77 11.34 6.77
C LEU A 15 5.06 12.54 5.87
N VAL A 16 5.41 12.26 4.62
CA VAL A 16 5.65 13.29 3.61
C VAL A 16 4.81 12.95 2.39
N MET A 17 3.87 13.82 2.05
CA MET A 17 2.93 13.62 0.95
C MET A 17 2.79 14.92 0.16
N ASN A 18 2.29 14.80 -1.08
CA ASN A 18 1.97 15.94 -1.94
C ASN A 18 0.46 16.02 -2.12
N PHE A 19 -0.14 17.05 -1.56
CA PHE A 19 -1.58 17.30 -1.69
C PHE A 19 -1.86 18.49 -2.58
N THR A 20 -3.05 18.49 -3.17
CA THR A 20 -3.59 19.63 -3.91
C THR A 20 -3.55 20.89 -3.07
N LYS A 21 -2.91 21.92 -3.58
CA LYS A 21 -2.76 23.21 -2.88
C LYS A 21 -4.10 23.95 -2.79
N PRO A 22 -4.33 24.75 -1.74
CA PRO A 22 -5.47 25.64 -1.67
C PRO A 22 -5.40 26.69 -2.78
N THR A 23 -6.56 27.21 -3.18
CA THR A 23 -6.70 28.37 -4.08
C THR A 23 -7.14 29.60 -3.30
N GLU A 24 -7.27 30.75 -3.97
CA GLU A 24 -7.82 31.96 -3.34
C GLU A 24 -9.28 31.81 -2.88
N THR A 25 -10.02 30.89 -3.51
CA THR A 25 -11.46 30.71 -3.30
C THR A 25 -11.84 29.40 -2.62
N ALA A 26 -10.92 28.47 -2.45
CA ALA A 26 -11.18 27.16 -1.85
C ALA A 26 -10.00 26.67 -1.01
N PRO A 27 -10.26 25.98 0.13
CA PRO A 27 -9.21 25.33 0.90
C PRO A 27 -8.58 24.18 0.11
N SER A 28 -7.53 23.56 0.66
CA SER A 28 -6.98 22.31 0.11
C SER A 28 -8.02 21.20 0.29
N LEU A 29 -8.70 20.86 -0.80
CA LEU A 29 -9.63 19.72 -0.85
C LEU A 29 -8.93 18.54 -1.46
N LEU A 30 -8.89 17.44 -0.73
CA LEU A 30 -8.24 16.21 -1.19
C LEU A 30 -9.10 15.53 -2.26
N THR A 31 -8.44 15.00 -3.29
CA THR A 31 -9.08 14.04 -4.19
C THR A 31 -9.24 12.69 -3.46
N PHE A 32 -10.01 11.77 -4.04
CA PHE A 32 -10.15 10.43 -3.48
C PHE A 32 -8.78 9.70 -3.45
N ASP A 33 -8.00 9.79 -4.52
CA ASP A 33 -6.67 9.18 -4.59
C ASP A 33 -5.70 9.78 -3.55
N GLU A 34 -5.80 11.08 -3.26
CA GLU A 34 -5.01 11.70 -2.19
C GLU A 34 -5.42 11.22 -0.80
N LEU A 35 -6.70 10.92 -0.59
CA LEU A 35 -7.17 10.28 0.64
C LEU A 35 -6.65 8.85 0.77
N GLU A 36 -6.75 8.05 -0.29
CA GLU A 36 -6.19 6.69 -0.30
C GLU A 36 -4.69 6.72 -0.02
N THR A 37 -3.94 7.60 -0.68
CA THR A 37 -2.51 7.78 -0.43
C THR A 37 -2.23 8.17 1.03
N PHE A 38 -3.04 9.07 1.61
CA PHE A 38 -2.90 9.42 3.02
C PHE A 38 -3.08 8.22 3.94
N LEU A 39 -4.10 7.41 3.72
CA LEU A 39 -4.36 6.22 4.51
C LEU A 39 -3.28 5.16 4.32
N HIS A 40 -2.81 4.98 3.09
CA HIS A 40 -1.69 4.12 2.74
C HIS A 40 -0.43 4.49 3.55
N GLU A 41 0.03 5.72 3.43
CA GLU A 41 1.22 6.20 4.14
C GLU A 41 1.02 6.17 5.67
N PHE A 42 -0.21 6.41 6.13
CA PHE A 42 -0.53 6.28 7.55
C PHE A 42 -0.46 4.81 8.03
N GLY A 43 -0.77 3.84 7.19
CA GLY A 43 -0.56 2.42 7.46
C GLY A 43 0.92 2.10 7.71
N HIS A 44 1.83 2.61 6.88
CA HIS A 44 3.27 2.52 7.12
C HIS A 44 3.69 3.23 8.42
N ALA A 45 3.12 4.40 8.69
CA ALA A 45 3.41 5.12 9.93
C ALA A 45 2.98 4.32 11.16
N LEU A 46 1.79 3.70 11.14
CA LEU A 46 1.33 2.83 12.22
C LEU A 46 2.27 1.64 12.43
N HIS A 47 2.72 1.01 11.34
CA HIS A 47 3.69 -0.08 11.40
C HIS A 47 5.00 0.39 12.05
N GLY A 48 5.49 1.57 11.68
CA GLY A 48 6.68 2.18 12.28
C GLY A 48 6.48 2.53 13.77
N MET A 49 5.37 3.19 14.12
CA MET A 49 5.09 3.65 15.48
C MET A 49 4.80 2.52 16.47
N LEU A 50 4.13 1.47 16.01
CA LEU A 50 3.65 0.36 16.85
C LEU A 50 4.60 -0.84 16.85
N GLY A 51 5.64 -0.84 16.01
CA GLY A 51 6.66 -1.87 15.99
C GLY A 51 7.37 -1.99 17.35
N GLU A 52 7.47 -3.21 17.86
CA GLU A 52 8.13 -3.54 19.12
C GLU A 52 9.25 -4.56 18.83
N GLY A 53 10.48 -4.23 19.17
CA GLY A 53 11.59 -5.11 18.92
C GLY A 53 12.83 -4.69 19.68
N LYS A 54 13.77 -5.62 19.81
CA LYS A 54 15.06 -5.36 20.45
C LYS A 54 15.99 -4.57 19.54
N TYR A 55 15.94 -4.88 18.25
CA TYR A 55 16.84 -4.32 17.25
C TYR A 55 16.05 -3.44 16.27
N GLU A 56 16.57 -2.24 16.01
CA GLU A 56 15.97 -1.30 15.06
C GLU A 56 15.76 -1.90 13.66
N SER A 57 16.74 -2.69 13.19
CA SER A 57 16.70 -3.35 11.89
C SER A 57 15.61 -4.42 11.72
N GLN A 58 14.88 -4.74 12.79
CA GLN A 58 13.81 -5.74 12.81
C GLN A 58 12.47 -5.17 13.25
N THR A 59 12.32 -3.84 13.36
CA THR A 59 11.09 -3.21 13.83
C THR A 59 10.38 -2.44 12.72
N GLY A 60 9.08 -2.29 12.88
CA GLY A 60 8.24 -1.50 11.99
C GLY A 60 8.32 -2.01 10.54
N THR A 61 8.60 -1.13 9.61
CA THR A 61 8.66 -1.43 8.17
C THR A 61 9.90 -2.21 7.72
N ASN A 62 10.81 -2.57 8.66
CA ASN A 62 11.95 -3.46 8.37
C ASN A 62 11.51 -4.93 8.32
N VAL A 63 10.65 -5.25 7.38
CA VAL A 63 10.09 -6.57 7.07
C VAL A 63 10.51 -7.01 5.68
N TYR A 64 10.18 -8.25 5.31
CA TYR A 64 10.32 -8.68 3.93
C TYR A 64 9.51 -7.79 3.00
N ARG A 65 10.08 -7.50 1.82
CA ARG A 65 9.53 -6.50 0.90
C ARG A 65 8.11 -6.82 0.43
N ASP A 66 7.79 -8.08 0.25
CA ASP A 66 6.46 -8.55 -0.15
C ASP A 66 5.41 -8.58 0.99
N PHE A 67 5.80 -8.14 2.18
CA PHE A 67 4.90 -7.98 3.32
C PHE A 67 4.70 -6.52 3.75
N VAL A 68 5.62 -5.64 3.36
CA VAL A 68 5.64 -4.25 3.85
C VAL A 68 4.38 -3.46 3.52
N GLU A 69 3.72 -3.80 2.41
CA GLU A 69 2.50 -3.12 1.95
C GLU A 69 1.19 -3.63 2.59
N LEU A 70 1.25 -4.69 3.40
CA LEU A 70 0.03 -5.18 4.07
C LEU A 70 -0.63 -4.10 4.96
N PRO A 71 0.09 -3.42 5.87
CA PRO A 71 -0.56 -2.41 6.71
C PRO A 71 -1.02 -1.18 5.94
N SER A 72 -0.27 -0.76 4.91
CA SER A 72 -0.61 0.40 4.09
C SER A 72 -1.85 0.15 3.24
N GLN A 73 -1.89 -0.93 2.46
CA GLN A 73 -3.03 -1.31 1.63
C GLN A 73 -4.26 -1.66 2.49
N LEU A 74 -4.09 -2.27 3.65
CA LEU A 74 -5.21 -2.51 4.56
C LEU A 74 -5.91 -1.19 4.95
N MET A 75 -5.16 -0.14 5.25
CA MET A 75 -5.73 1.15 5.65
C MET A 75 -6.52 1.83 4.53
N GLU A 76 -6.17 1.63 3.25
CA GLU A 76 -6.89 2.18 2.10
C GLU A 76 -8.38 1.81 2.11
N ASN A 77 -8.72 0.63 2.61
CA ASN A 77 -10.11 0.14 2.66
C ASN A 77 -11.06 1.07 3.43
N TRP A 78 -10.57 1.79 4.44
CA TRP A 78 -11.40 2.74 5.18
C TRP A 78 -11.85 3.94 4.33
N ALA A 79 -11.15 4.26 3.22
CA ALA A 79 -11.53 5.37 2.34
C ALA A 79 -12.94 5.25 1.75
N THR A 80 -13.50 4.05 1.69
CA THR A 80 -14.85 3.77 1.16
C THR A 80 -15.87 3.39 2.24
N GLU A 81 -15.45 3.33 3.50
CA GLU A 81 -16.35 2.96 4.59
C GLU A 81 -17.14 4.17 5.09
N LYS A 82 -18.46 4.13 4.91
CA LYS A 82 -19.38 5.23 5.29
C LYS A 82 -19.22 5.63 6.76
N GLU A 83 -19.10 4.63 7.67
CA GLU A 83 -18.91 4.88 9.10
C GLU A 83 -17.62 5.67 9.40
N PHE A 84 -16.56 5.43 8.64
CA PHE A 84 -15.31 6.17 8.77
C PHE A 84 -15.44 7.57 8.18
N LEU A 85 -16.02 7.70 7.01
CA LEU A 85 -16.22 8.98 6.33
C LEU A 85 -17.11 9.91 7.15
N ASP A 86 -18.15 9.41 7.80
CA ASP A 86 -19.05 10.18 8.66
C ASP A 86 -18.37 10.85 9.85
N LEU A 87 -17.17 10.40 10.23
CA LEU A 87 -16.44 11.01 11.33
C LEU A 87 -15.83 12.38 10.97
N TRP A 88 -15.57 12.64 9.67
CA TRP A 88 -14.79 13.82 9.26
C TRP A 88 -15.08 14.34 7.85
N ALA A 89 -15.64 13.52 6.93
CA ALA A 89 -15.88 13.90 5.55
C ALA A 89 -17.15 14.74 5.45
N VAL A 90 -17.03 16.02 5.81
CA VAL A 90 -18.12 16.98 5.77
C VAL A 90 -17.85 18.10 4.77
N HIS A 91 -18.90 18.69 4.24
CA HIS A 91 -18.79 19.82 3.31
C HIS A 91 -18.14 21.01 4.03
N TYR A 92 -17.08 21.55 3.46
CA TYR A 92 -16.21 22.54 4.14
C TYR A 92 -16.89 23.87 4.46
N GLU A 93 -17.99 24.22 3.78
CA GLU A 93 -18.78 25.43 4.06
C GLU A 93 -20.01 25.15 4.93
N THR A 94 -20.74 24.06 4.65
CA THR A 94 -22.02 23.78 5.33
C THR A 94 -21.89 22.86 6.52
N GLY A 95 -20.82 22.07 6.59
CA GLY A 95 -20.64 21.04 7.62
C GLY A 95 -21.52 19.81 7.44
N GLU A 96 -22.25 19.70 6.33
CA GLU A 96 -23.08 18.54 6.04
C GLU A 96 -22.22 17.31 5.73
N PRO A 97 -22.54 16.11 6.26
CA PRO A 97 -21.81 14.89 5.97
C PRO A 97 -21.95 14.49 4.49
N MET A 98 -20.96 13.76 3.99
CA MET A 98 -20.96 13.25 2.62
C MET A 98 -22.18 12.34 2.40
N PRO A 99 -23.04 12.62 1.39
CA PRO A 99 -24.20 11.79 1.08
C PRO A 99 -23.80 10.33 0.74
N ALA A 100 -24.61 9.37 1.20
CA ALA A 100 -24.36 7.94 0.94
C ALA A 100 -24.26 7.63 -0.55
N GLU A 101 -25.08 8.28 -1.39
CA GLU A 101 -25.05 8.07 -2.84
C GLU A 101 -23.69 8.46 -3.47
N ILE A 102 -22.96 9.41 -2.87
CA ILE A 102 -21.61 9.75 -3.34
C ILE A 102 -20.63 8.62 -2.99
N VAL A 103 -20.71 8.08 -1.77
CA VAL A 103 -19.90 6.92 -1.36
C VAL A 103 -20.18 5.72 -2.25
N ASP A 104 -21.46 5.41 -2.50
CA ASP A 104 -21.85 4.30 -3.39
C ASP A 104 -21.30 4.48 -4.81
N ARG A 105 -21.26 5.71 -5.32
CA ARG A 105 -20.69 6.02 -6.64
C ARG A 105 -19.16 5.87 -6.65
N ILE A 106 -18.47 6.22 -5.58
CA ILE A 106 -17.02 6.01 -5.43
C ILE A 106 -16.74 4.51 -5.48
N VAL A 107 -17.44 3.71 -4.67
CA VAL A 107 -17.30 2.24 -4.66
C VAL A 107 -17.59 1.63 -6.04
N ALA A 108 -18.63 2.11 -6.72
CA ALA A 108 -18.94 1.64 -8.07
C ALA A 108 -17.83 2.01 -9.08
N ALA A 109 -17.25 3.21 -8.94
CA ALA A 109 -16.19 3.68 -9.82
C ALA A 109 -14.89 2.86 -9.67
N GLN A 110 -14.57 2.34 -8.49
CA GLN A 110 -13.41 1.46 -8.27
C GLN A 110 -13.47 0.17 -9.11
N ASN A 111 -14.67 -0.28 -9.46
CA ASN A 111 -14.83 -1.45 -10.34
C ASN A 111 -14.65 -1.12 -11.83
N TYR A 112 -14.63 0.17 -12.21
CA TYR A 112 -14.44 0.57 -13.59
C TYR A 112 -12.99 0.28 -14.04
N LEU A 113 -12.84 -0.51 -15.08
CA LEU A 113 -11.54 -0.98 -15.58
C LEU A 113 -10.65 -1.69 -14.54
N ALA A 114 -11.21 -2.23 -13.45
CA ALA A 114 -10.45 -2.93 -12.41
C ALA A 114 -9.60 -4.09 -12.97
N ALA A 115 -10.13 -4.85 -13.95
CA ALA A 115 -9.36 -5.90 -14.62
C ALA A 115 -8.15 -5.34 -15.39
N TYR A 116 -8.29 -4.20 -16.06
CA TYR A 116 -7.18 -3.53 -16.73
C TYR A 116 -6.12 -3.04 -15.73
N ALA A 117 -6.56 -2.39 -14.64
CA ALA A 117 -5.65 -1.94 -13.60
C ALA A 117 -4.86 -3.11 -12.98
N ASN A 118 -5.53 -4.24 -12.73
CA ASN A 118 -4.89 -5.45 -12.22
C ASN A 118 -3.85 -6.01 -13.20
N VAL A 119 -4.20 -6.16 -14.47
CA VAL A 119 -3.26 -6.62 -15.51
C VAL A 119 -2.08 -5.65 -15.66
N ARG A 120 -2.31 -4.34 -15.50
CA ARG A 120 -1.26 -3.32 -15.50
C ARG A 120 -0.27 -3.53 -14.36
N GLN A 121 -0.75 -3.82 -13.14
CA GLN A 121 0.14 -4.15 -12.00
C GLN A 121 0.94 -5.42 -12.26
N LEU A 122 0.33 -6.45 -12.85
CA LEU A 122 1.06 -7.66 -13.24
C LEU A 122 2.15 -7.37 -14.27
N SER A 123 1.91 -6.46 -15.23
CA SER A 123 2.92 -6.06 -16.21
C SER A 123 4.16 -5.43 -15.54
N PHE A 124 3.96 -4.67 -14.49
CA PHE A 124 5.06 -4.07 -13.71
C PHE A 124 5.90 -5.15 -13.02
N GLY A 125 5.25 -6.12 -12.35
CA GLY A 125 5.95 -7.25 -11.73
C GLY A 125 6.72 -8.10 -12.75
N MET A 126 6.15 -8.35 -13.93
CA MET A 126 6.84 -9.10 -14.99
C MET A 126 8.06 -8.34 -15.50
N THR A 127 7.95 -7.03 -15.69
CA THR A 127 9.06 -6.18 -16.12
C THR A 127 10.15 -6.11 -15.05
N ASP A 128 9.77 -5.99 -13.79
CA ASP A 128 10.69 -6.06 -12.65
C ASP A 128 11.51 -7.36 -12.68
N MET A 129 10.82 -8.49 -12.77
CA MET A 129 11.50 -9.79 -12.82
C MET A 129 12.36 -9.95 -14.08
N ALA A 130 11.93 -9.44 -15.22
CA ALA A 130 12.71 -9.50 -16.45
C ALA A 130 14.04 -8.75 -16.30
N TRP A 131 14.03 -7.56 -15.72
CA TRP A 131 15.24 -6.78 -15.45
C TRP A 131 16.16 -7.45 -14.43
N HIS A 132 15.62 -7.96 -13.33
CA HIS A 132 16.42 -8.44 -12.20
C HIS A 132 16.81 -9.93 -12.28
N THR A 133 16.42 -10.63 -13.35
CA THR A 133 16.91 -11.97 -13.68
C THR A 133 18.00 -11.99 -14.76
N LEU A 134 18.40 -10.84 -15.26
CA LEU A 134 19.54 -10.73 -16.17
C LEU A 134 20.82 -11.15 -15.46
N THR A 135 21.63 -11.98 -16.11
CA THR A 135 22.93 -12.44 -15.58
C THR A 135 24.11 -11.64 -16.12
N GLU A 136 23.87 -10.85 -17.16
CA GLU A 136 24.88 -10.01 -17.82
C GLU A 136 24.35 -8.57 -17.95
N PRO A 137 25.23 -7.56 -18.05
CA PRO A 137 24.82 -6.20 -18.31
C PRO A 137 23.97 -6.10 -19.58
N PHE A 138 22.89 -5.33 -19.50
CA PHE A 138 22.01 -5.12 -20.65
C PHE A 138 22.58 -4.04 -21.58
N GLU A 139 22.78 -4.39 -22.84
CA GLU A 139 23.30 -3.48 -23.89
C GLU A 139 22.30 -3.30 -25.05
N GLY A 140 21.05 -3.72 -24.86
CA GLY A 140 20.01 -3.69 -25.89
C GLY A 140 19.16 -2.40 -25.89
N ASP A 141 18.11 -2.44 -26.69
CA ASP A 141 17.08 -1.41 -26.74
C ASP A 141 16.08 -1.58 -25.58
N VAL A 142 15.98 -0.58 -24.72
CA VAL A 142 15.11 -0.62 -23.52
C VAL A 142 13.63 -0.68 -23.88
N GLU A 143 13.18 0.04 -24.92
CA GLU A 143 11.79 0.01 -25.37
C GLU A 143 11.40 -1.39 -25.85
N GLN A 144 12.29 -2.02 -26.62
CA GLN A 144 12.05 -3.38 -27.11
C GLN A 144 12.06 -4.42 -25.97
N PHE A 145 13.00 -4.29 -25.04
CA PHE A 145 13.06 -5.19 -23.86
C PHE A 145 11.79 -5.12 -23.03
N GLU A 146 11.33 -3.89 -22.75
CA GLU A 146 10.10 -3.66 -22.01
C GLU A 146 8.87 -4.20 -22.74
N ALA A 147 8.75 -3.93 -24.05
CA ALA A 147 7.66 -4.45 -24.86
C ALA A 147 7.60 -5.98 -24.86
N VAL A 148 8.74 -6.67 -24.91
CA VAL A 148 8.81 -8.13 -24.83
C VAL A 148 8.42 -8.64 -23.44
N SER A 149 8.92 -8.02 -22.39
CA SER A 149 8.62 -8.42 -21.00
C SER A 149 7.15 -8.24 -20.64
N MET A 150 6.50 -7.18 -21.16
CA MET A 150 5.09 -6.90 -20.92
C MET A 150 4.12 -7.60 -21.91
N ALA A 151 4.62 -8.22 -22.98
CA ALA A 151 3.78 -8.78 -24.02
C ALA A 151 2.63 -9.69 -23.53
N PRO A 152 2.81 -10.58 -22.53
CA PRO A 152 1.73 -11.41 -22.01
C PRO A 152 0.58 -10.66 -21.36
N THR A 153 0.83 -9.42 -20.92
CA THR A 153 -0.12 -8.55 -20.20
C THR A 153 -0.51 -7.31 -21.01
N GLN A 154 -0.10 -7.24 -22.28
CA GLN A 154 -0.37 -6.11 -23.16
C GLN A 154 -1.83 -6.12 -23.62
N VAL A 155 -2.64 -5.19 -23.09
CA VAL A 155 -4.07 -5.06 -23.43
C VAL A 155 -4.29 -3.97 -24.48
N LEU A 156 -3.53 -2.88 -24.41
CA LEU A 156 -3.64 -1.75 -25.33
C LEU A 156 -2.42 -1.68 -26.25
N PRO A 157 -2.55 -1.07 -27.44
CA PRO A 157 -1.40 -0.88 -28.33
C PRO A 157 -0.24 -0.15 -27.65
N VAL A 158 0.98 -0.61 -27.91
CA VAL A 158 2.20 0.10 -27.46
C VAL A 158 2.34 1.40 -28.24
N VAL A 159 2.70 2.48 -27.54
CA VAL A 159 3.03 3.76 -28.16
C VAL A 159 4.55 3.80 -28.36
N SER A 160 5.00 3.82 -29.62
CA SER A 160 6.42 3.88 -29.96
C SER A 160 7.08 5.14 -29.37
N GLY A 161 8.33 5.01 -28.95
CA GLY A 161 9.10 6.08 -28.31
C GLY A 161 8.77 6.26 -26.82
N THR A 162 8.04 5.32 -26.20
CA THR A 162 7.76 5.35 -24.76
C THR A 162 8.37 4.14 -24.06
N ALA A 163 8.99 4.37 -22.91
CA ALA A 163 9.47 3.32 -22.02
C ALA A 163 9.23 3.73 -20.57
N MET A 164 8.79 2.80 -19.74
CA MET A 164 8.55 3.03 -18.32
C MET A 164 9.83 2.84 -17.49
N ALA A 165 10.68 1.91 -17.86
CA ALA A 165 11.85 1.51 -17.07
C ALA A 165 12.76 2.69 -16.66
N PRO A 166 13.06 3.71 -17.51
CA PRO A 166 13.91 4.83 -17.11
C PRO A 166 13.33 5.68 -15.97
N ALA A 167 12.00 5.66 -15.77
CA ALA A 167 11.31 6.40 -14.71
C ALA A 167 10.82 5.50 -13.56
N PHE A 168 11.06 4.18 -13.66
CA PHE A 168 10.55 3.23 -12.70
C PHE A 168 11.43 3.12 -11.45
N GLY A 169 11.41 4.19 -10.65
CA GLY A 169 12.20 4.31 -9.43
C GLY A 169 11.98 3.16 -8.43
N HIS A 170 10.75 2.63 -8.31
CA HIS A 170 10.43 1.55 -7.37
C HIS A 170 11.41 0.37 -7.48
N ILE A 171 11.63 -0.14 -8.70
CA ILE A 171 12.45 -1.33 -8.92
C ILE A 171 13.95 -1.04 -9.06
N PHE A 172 14.37 0.19 -9.37
CA PHE A 172 15.78 0.53 -9.56
C PHE A 172 16.41 1.32 -8.40
N SER A 173 15.63 2.07 -7.63
CA SER A 173 16.13 2.88 -6.52
C SER A 173 15.25 2.83 -5.27
N GLY A 174 14.02 2.37 -5.37
CA GLY A 174 13.02 2.36 -4.29
C GLY A 174 13.03 1.11 -3.40
N GLY A 175 13.92 0.15 -3.66
CA GLY A 175 14.04 -1.07 -2.84
C GLY A 175 13.07 -2.20 -3.21
N TYR A 176 12.41 -2.14 -4.37
CA TYR A 176 11.49 -3.20 -4.87
C TYR A 176 12.12 -4.02 -6.01
N ALA A 177 13.42 -4.04 -6.15
CA ALA A 177 14.12 -4.88 -7.12
C ALA A 177 13.76 -6.36 -6.93
N ALA A 178 13.24 -7.02 -7.97
CA ALA A 178 12.66 -8.36 -7.93
C ALA A 178 11.58 -8.53 -6.84
N GLY A 179 10.95 -7.45 -6.41
CA GLY A 179 10.00 -7.42 -5.29
C GLY A 179 8.70 -6.66 -5.57
N TYR A 180 8.51 -6.14 -6.78
CA TYR A 180 7.31 -5.38 -7.12
C TYR A 180 6.02 -6.22 -7.03
N TYR A 181 6.09 -7.52 -7.24
CA TYR A 181 4.98 -8.46 -7.04
C TYR A 181 4.37 -8.36 -5.63
N GLY A 182 5.15 -7.84 -4.67
CA GLY A 182 4.74 -7.69 -3.28
C GLY A 182 3.47 -6.87 -3.09
N TYR A 183 3.20 -5.87 -3.95
CA TYR A 183 1.94 -5.13 -3.95
C TYR A 183 0.73 -6.02 -4.19
N LYS A 184 0.79 -6.91 -5.18
CA LYS A 184 -0.31 -7.85 -5.45
C LYS A 184 -0.41 -8.96 -4.41
N TRP A 185 0.70 -9.35 -3.81
CA TRP A 185 0.70 -10.28 -2.70
C TRP A 185 0.07 -9.68 -1.44
N ALA A 186 0.46 -8.45 -1.11
CA ALA A 186 -0.10 -7.73 0.04
C ALA A 186 -1.60 -7.47 -0.12
N GLU A 187 -2.09 -7.22 -1.35
CA GLU A 187 -3.52 -7.08 -1.65
C GLU A 187 -4.33 -8.35 -1.30
N VAL A 188 -3.76 -9.54 -1.50
CA VAL A 188 -4.40 -10.79 -1.06
C VAL A 188 -4.48 -10.87 0.46
N LEU A 189 -3.40 -10.48 1.15
CA LEU A 189 -3.31 -10.54 2.61
C LEU A 189 -4.22 -9.50 3.27
N GLU A 190 -4.25 -8.26 2.74
CA GLU A 190 -5.07 -7.19 3.29
C GLU A 190 -6.57 -7.48 3.10
N ALA A 191 -6.97 -8.04 1.96
CA ALA A 191 -8.36 -8.40 1.70
C ALA A 191 -8.86 -9.46 2.70
N ASP A 192 -8.05 -10.45 3.04
CA ASP A 192 -8.39 -11.43 4.08
C ASP A 192 -8.47 -10.77 5.47
N ALA A 193 -7.51 -9.91 5.81
CA ALA A 193 -7.53 -9.17 7.07
C ALA A 193 -8.74 -8.23 7.17
N PHE A 194 -9.03 -7.46 6.11
CA PHE A 194 -10.15 -6.53 6.10
C PHE A 194 -11.51 -7.25 6.14
N SER A 195 -11.60 -8.45 5.58
CA SER A 195 -12.83 -9.25 5.67
C SER A 195 -13.28 -9.48 7.11
N LEU A 196 -12.34 -9.65 8.04
CA LEU A 196 -12.63 -9.79 9.46
C LEU A 196 -13.14 -8.47 10.09
N PHE A 197 -12.55 -7.32 9.69
CA PHE A 197 -13.08 -6.02 10.10
C PHE A 197 -14.50 -5.79 9.59
N LYS A 198 -14.79 -6.21 8.35
CA LYS A 198 -16.16 -6.12 7.80
C LYS A 198 -17.13 -7.03 8.58
N GLU A 199 -16.73 -8.23 8.95
CA GLU A 199 -17.57 -9.18 9.71
C GLU A 199 -17.86 -8.70 11.13
N LYS A 200 -16.82 -8.16 11.82
CA LYS A 200 -16.90 -7.82 13.26
C LYS A 200 -17.19 -6.34 13.53
N GLY A 201 -17.13 -5.50 12.50
CA GLY A 201 -17.22 -4.05 12.56
C GLY A 201 -15.87 -3.37 12.36
N ILE A 202 -15.83 -2.36 11.50
CA ILE A 202 -14.57 -1.68 11.08
C ILE A 202 -13.84 -0.95 12.22
N PHE A 203 -14.53 -0.70 13.34
CA PHE A 203 -13.96 -0.11 14.56
C PHE A 203 -13.88 -1.09 15.72
N ASN A 204 -13.94 -2.39 15.45
CA ASN A 204 -13.87 -3.42 16.48
C ASN A 204 -12.49 -3.42 17.15
N ARG A 205 -12.48 -3.18 18.47
CA ARG A 205 -11.26 -3.05 19.28
C ARG A 205 -10.52 -4.36 19.46
N GLU A 206 -11.22 -5.48 19.44
CA GLU A 206 -10.61 -6.80 19.56
C GLU A 206 -9.85 -7.15 18.28
N VAL A 207 -10.47 -6.93 17.12
CA VAL A 207 -9.82 -7.16 15.80
C VAL A 207 -8.61 -6.24 15.63
N SER A 208 -8.78 -4.94 15.89
CA SER A 208 -7.66 -3.99 15.76
C SER A 208 -6.55 -4.24 16.78
N GLY A 209 -6.88 -4.68 17.99
CA GLY A 209 -5.92 -5.10 19.00
C GLY A 209 -5.12 -6.32 18.55
N SER A 210 -5.80 -7.34 18.01
CA SER A 210 -5.17 -8.53 17.45
C SER A 210 -4.24 -8.20 16.27
N PHE A 211 -4.67 -7.34 15.35
CA PHE A 211 -3.85 -6.86 14.24
C PHE A 211 -2.60 -6.10 14.76
N ARG A 212 -2.77 -5.24 15.75
CA ARG A 212 -1.64 -4.55 16.39
C ARG A 212 -0.65 -5.53 17.00
N GLU A 213 -1.13 -6.48 17.83
CA GLU A 213 -0.26 -7.41 18.57
C GLU A 213 0.45 -8.41 17.67
N ASN A 214 -0.24 -8.92 16.66
CA ASN A 214 0.26 -10.05 15.86
C ASN A 214 0.94 -9.63 14.55
N ILE A 215 0.67 -8.41 14.07
CA ILE A 215 1.23 -7.89 12.82
C ILE A 215 2.08 -6.65 13.08
N LEU A 216 1.49 -5.53 13.48
CA LEU A 216 2.18 -4.24 13.53
C LEU A 216 3.33 -4.23 14.54
N SER A 217 3.15 -4.89 15.71
CA SER A 217 4.19 -4.92 16.73
C SER A 217 5.38 -5.80 16.37
N LYS A 218 5.17 -6.80 15.50
CA LYS A 218 6.17 -7.84 15.22
C LYS A 218 7.29 -7.37 14.30
N GLY A 219 7.01 -6.51 13.33
CA GLY A 219 8.01 -6.13 12.34
C GLY A 219 8.65 -7.36 11.70
N GLY A 220 9.96 -7.35 11.55
CA GLY A 220 10.77 -8.47 11.02
C GLY A 220 11.27 -9.48 12.05
N THR A 221 10.65 -9.55 13.24
CA THR A 221 11.09 -10.47 14.31
C THR A 221 10.59 -11.90 14.15
N GLU A 222 9.57 -12.09 13.33
CA GLU A 222 8.96 -13.40 13.10
C GLU A 222 9.41 -14.02 11.77
N PRO A 223 9.46 -15.36 11.67
CA PRO A 223 9.77 -16.04 10.42
C PRO A 223 8.77 -15.72 9.30
N VAL A 224 9.20 -15.72 8.04
CA VAL A 224 8.38 -15.54 6.84
C VAL A 224 7.13 -16.45 6.85
N SER A 225 7.25 -17.68 7.33
CA SER A 225 6.13 -18.61 7.44
C SER A 225 4.99 -18.10 8.35
N TYR A 226 5.29 -17.21 9.28
CA TYR A 226 4.26 -16.58 10.11
C TYR A 226 3.61 -15.38 9.42
N THR A 227 4.39 -14.57 8.73
CA THR A 227 3.88 -13.36 8.09
C THR A 227 3.19 -13.63 6.76
N HIS A 228 3.59 -14.68 6.02
CA HIS A 228 3.08 -14.95 4.66
C HIS A 228 2.06 -16.09 4.58
N LEU A 229 2.04 -17.00 5.56
CA LEU A 229 1.19 -18.20 5.50
C LEU A 229 0.09 -18.23 6.58
N THR A 230 0.16 -17.36 7.57
CA THR A 230 -0.76 -17.43 8.70
C THR A 230 -1.29 -16.05 9.07
N LEU A 231 -2.20 -15.51 8.25
CA LEU A 231 -3.23 -14.60 8.76
C LEU A 231 -4.27 -15.30 9.70
N PRO A 232 -4.21 -16.65 9.97
CA PRO A 232 -5.01 -17.27 11.02
C PRO A 232 -4.80 -16.66 12.41
N THR A 233 -3.71 -15.92 12.63
CA THR A 233 -3.45 -15.23 13.90
C THR A 233 -4.30 -13.98 14.14
N ILE A 234 -5.02 -13.49 13.12
CA ILE A 234 -5.99 -12.40 13.25
C ILE A 234 -7.39 -12.95 13.55
N ARG A 235 -7.66 -14.22 13.20
CA ARG A 235 -8.96 -14.88 13.41
C ARG A 235 -9.08 -15.55 14.77
#